data_944dc64906b1a53b925d8c07ae42dd30
#
_entry.id   944dc64906b1a53b925d8c07ae42dd30
#
_cell.length_a   1.000
_cell.length_b   1.000
_cell.length_c   1.000
_cell.angle_alpha   90.00
_cell.angle_beta   90.00
_cell.angle_gamma   90.00
#
_symmetry.space_group_name_H-M   'P 1'
#
loop_
_entity.id
_entity.type
_entity.pdbx_description
1 polymer ?
#
loop_
_entity_poly.entity_id
_entity_poly.type
_entity_poly.pdbx_seq_one_letter_code
_entity_poly.pdbx_strand_id
1 'polypeptide(L)'
;MHEVGPGDTVDVGVSVEAVPAWHDGRRRPGPGADELDALGYLVDGIWFAGDTDYDPAMEALRGRVDCALIPVWGWGPSLGPGHLDPAGAARVIDLIAPRIAVPIHWGTFLPLGLGRRHERLLTDPPLEFAAAVTGATEVTVVSPGGVVEL
;
A
#
# COMPACT_ATOMS: atom_id res chain seq x y z
N MET A 1 -14.77 -21.58 -0.05
CA MET A 1 -14.44 -20.14 0.11
C MET A 1 -14.11 -19.98 1.57
N HIS A 2 -12.93 -19.46 1.91
CA HIS A 2 -12.57 -19.16 3.28
C HIS A 2 -12.73 -17.65 3.48
N GLU A 3 -13.47 -17.25 4.49
CA GLU A 3 -13.54 -15.89 4.96
C GLU A 3 -12.39 -15.69 5.94
N VAL A 4 -11.63 -14.62 5.78
CA VAL A 4 -10.46 -14.32 6.61
C VAL A 4 -10.61 -12.92 7.21
N GLY A 5 -10.22 -12.79 8.46
CA GLY A 5 -10.12 -11.54 9.19
C GLY A 5 -8.66 -11.17 9.51
N PRO A 6 -8.43 -9.99 10.12
CA PRO A 6 -7.09 -9.56 10.52
C PRO A 6 -6.40 -10.58 11.43
N GLY A 7 -5.17 -10.98 11.08
CA GLY A 7 -4.37 -11.96 11.80
C GLY A 7 -4.62 -13.43 11.43
N ASP A 8 -5.61 -13.71 10.59
CA ASP A 8 -5.84 -15.07 10.12
C ASP A 8 -4.75 -15.49 9.13
N THR A 9 -4.44 -16.78 9.15
CA THR A 9 -3.50 -17.40 8.21
C THR A 9 -4.18 -18.53 7.46
N VAL A 10 -4.02 -18.55 6.15
CA VAL A 10 -4.58 -19.59 5.26
C VAL A 10 -3.45 -20.21 4.44
N ASP A 11 -3.46 -21.54 4.31
CA ASP A 11 -2.56 -22.27 3.43
C ASP A 11 -3.29 -22.55 2.10
N VAL A 12 -2.73 -22.03 1.03
CA VAL A 12 -3.19 -22.24 -0.36
C VAL A 12 -2.06 -22.81 -1.23
N GLY A 13 -1.16 -23.60 -0.61
CA GLY A 13 0.11 -24.05 -1.18
C GLY A 13 1.28 -23.15 -0.78
N VAL A 14 0.97 -21.97 -0.29
CA VAL A 14 1.85 -21.06 0.45
C VAL A 14 1.07 -20.49 1.62
N SER A 15 1.78 -20.13 2.70
CA SER A 15 1.15 -19.49 3.86
C SER A 15 0.84 -18.03 3.56
N VAL A 16 -0.43 -17.64 3.65
CA VAL A 16 -0.90 -16.27 3.47
C VAL A 16 -1.48 -15.76 4.77
N GLU A 17 -0.89 -14.74 5.34
CA GLU A 17 -1.40 -14.06 6.55
C GLU A 17 -2.15 -12.79 6.16
N ALA A 18 -3.37 -12.61 6.68
CA ALA A 18 -4.14 -11.40 6.55
C ALA A 18 -3.66 -10.36 7.57
N VAL A 19 -3.12 -9.25 7.10
CA VAL A 19 -2.62 -8.15 7.92
C VAL A 19 -3.65 -7.03 7.93
N PRO A 20 -3.95 -6.40 9.10
CA PRO A 20 -4.85 -5.24 9.13
C PRO A 20 -4.38 -4.13 8.19
N ALA A 21 -5.33 -3.51 7.48
CA ALA A 21 -5.12 -2.28 6.73
C ALA A 21 -6.08 -1.21 7.26
N TRP A 22 -5.58 0.02 7.37
CA TRP A 22 -6.35 1.17 7.91
C TRP A 22 -6.99 1.95 6.76
N HIS A 23 -8.10 1.41 6.25
CA HIS A 23 -8.88 2.00 5.15
C HIS A 23 -10.38 1.93 5.48
N ASP A 24 -11.18 2.85 4.91
CA ASP A 24 -12.64 2.78 5.05
C ASP A 24 -13.18 1.57 4.25
N GLY A 25 -13.50 0.50 4.96
CA GLY A 25 -14.02 -0.75 4.40
C GLY A 25 -15.48 -0.70 3.94
N ARG A 26 -16.12 0.47 3.96
CA ARG A 26 -17.52 0.60 3.55
C ARG A 26 -17.70 0.46 2.06
N ARG A 27 -18.44 -0.55 1.63
CA ARG A 27 -18.77 -0.77 0.21
C ARG A 27 -19.77 0.24 -0.36
N ARG A 28 -20.53 0.93 0.50
CA ARG A 28 -21.56 1.91 0.09
C ARG A 28 -21.55 3.10 1.04
N PRO A 29 -21.65 4.32 0.53
CA PRO A 29 -21.87 5.47 1.40
C PRO A 29 -23.26 5.40 2.01
N GLY A 30 -23.40 5.64 3.33
CA GLY A 30 -24.68 5.75 4.00
C GLY A 30 -24.73 5.04 5.35
N PRO A 31 -25.71 5.38 6.20
CA PRO A 31 -25.92 4.72 7.48
C PRO A 31 -26.37 3.27 7.30
N GLY A 32 -25.73 2.34 8.01
CA GLY A 32 -26.04 0.90 7.96
C GLY A 32 -25.33 0.13 6.85
N ALA A 33 -24.31 0.70 6.23
CA ALA A 33 -23.39 -0.07 5.39
C ALA A 33 -22.56 -1.03 6.26
N ASP A 34 -22.44 -2.28 5.84
CA ASP A 34 -21.56 -3.24 6.49
C ASP A 34 -20.12 -2.71 6.38
N GLU A 35 -19.47 -2.52 7.52
CA GLU A 35 -18.07 -2.19 7.60
C GLU A 35 -17.27 -3.48 7.48
N LEU A 36 -16.48 -3.61 6.43
CA LEU A 36 -15.60 -4.74 6.21
C LEU A 36 -14.20 -4.35 6.62
N ASP A 37 -13.49 -5.29 7.24
CA ASP A 37 -12.07 -5.09 7.52
C ASP A 37 -11.30 -4.96 6.20
N ALA A 38 -10.53 -3.87 6.07
CA ALA A 38 -9.56 -3.76 5.02
C ALA A 38 -8.33 -4.60 5.37
N LEU A 39 -7.78 -5.30 4.40
CA LEU A 39 -6.69 -6.24 4.61
C LEU A 39 -5.55 -6.01 3.63
N GLY A 40 -4.34 -6.09 4.15
CA GLY A 40 -3.14 -6.42 3.40
C GLY A 40 -2.83 -7.91 3.54
N TYR A 41 -1.79 -8.38 2.86
CA TYR A 41 -1.39 -9.79 2.91
C TYR A 41 0.12 -9.92 3.02
N LEU A 42 0.57 -10.82 3.90
CA LEU A 42 1.97 -11.19 4.02
C LEU A 42 2.16 -12.64 3.54
N VAL A 43 3.02 -12.81 2.55
CA VAL A 43 3.32 -14.10 1.92
C VAL A 43 4.84 -14.24 1.75
N ASP A 44 5.47 -15.19 2.42
CA ASP A 44 6.91 -15.46 2.31
C ASP A 44 7.80 -14.20 2.42
N GLY A 45 7.48 -13.30 3.35
CA GLY A 45 8.20 -12.05 3.55
C GLY A 45 7.83 -10.94 2.56
N ILE A 46 6.91 -11.17 1.62
CA ILE A 46 6.37 -10.16 0.73
C ILE A 46 5.08 -9.61 1.34
N TRP A 47 5.04 -8.32 1.65
CA TRP A 47 3.87 -7.66 2.16
C TRP A 47 3.19 -6.82 1.07
N PHE A 48 1.99 -7.20 0.69
CA PHE A 48 1.07 -6.39 -0.08
C PHE A 48 0.19 -5.59 0.88
N ALA A 49 0.42 -4.29 0.98
CA ALA A 49 -0.24 -3.47 2.01
C ALA A 49 -1.75 -3.28 1.77
N GLY A 50 -2.22 -3.40 0.51
CA GLY A 50 -3.56 -2.96 0.12
C GLY A 50 -3.69 -1.43 0.21
N ASP A 51 -4.91 -0.91 0.17
CA ASP A 51 -5.17 0.49 0.46
C ASP A 51 -5.17 0.68 1.98
N THR A 52 -4.32 1.57 2.48
CA THR A 52 -4.13 1.79 3.91
C THR A 52 -3.64 3.20 4.19
N ASP A 53 -3.85 3.66 5.41
CA ASP A 53 -3.20 4.83 6.00
C ASP A 53 -2.06 4.39 6.94
N TYR A 54 -1.31 5.36 7.44
CA TYR A 54 -0.26 5.11 8.43
C TYR A 54 -0.85 4.72 9.78
N ASP A 55 -0.36 3.62 10.35
CA ASP A 55 -0.63 3.26 11.75
C ASP A 55 0.66 2.81 12.45
N PRO A 56 0.96 3.29 13.68
CA PRO A 56 2.11 2.84 14.45
C PRO A 56 2.17 1.33 14.71
N ALA A 57 1.02 0.65 14.74
CA ALA A 57 0.95 -0.81 14.93
C ALA A 57 1.63 -1.59 13.78
N MET A 58 1.85 -0.96 12.62
CA MET A 58 2.63 -1.52 11.51
C MET A 58 4.08 -1.84 11.92
N GLU A 59 4.58 -1.29 13.03
CA GLU A 59 5.89 -1.67 13.59
C GLU A 59 6.01 -3.18 13.84
N ALA A 60 4.91 -3.86 14.09
CA ALA A 60 4.86 -5.33 14.24
C ALA A 60 5.31 -6.10 12.98
N LEU A 61 5.35 -5.45 11.82
CA LEU A 61 5.86 -6.00 10.56
C LEU A 61 7.39 -5.92 10.45
N ARG A 62 8.06 -5.13 11.31
CA ARG A 62 9.52 -5.01 11.29
C ARG A 62 10.19 -6.36 11.49
N GLY A 63 11.15 -6.69 10.62
CA GLY A 63 11.87 -7.96 10.63
C GLY A 63 11.09 -9.16 10.07
N ARG A 64 9.85 -8.94 9.63
CA ARG A 64 8.99 -9.96 9.00
C ARG A 64 8.82 -9.73 7.50
N VAL A 65 9.03 -8.49 7.05
CA VAL A 65 8.88 -8.06 5.66
C VAL A 65 10.26 -7.90 5.03
N ASP A 66 10.51 -8.64 3.96
CA ASP A 66 11.69 -8.48 3.11
C ASP A 66 11.39 -7.51 1.96
N CYS A 67 10.22 -7.65 1.33
CA CYS A 67 9.75 -6.78 0.26
C CYS A 67 8.34 -6.22 0.59
N ALA A 68 8.20 -4.88 0.52
CA ALA A 68 6.92 -4.21 0.72
C ALA A 68 6.37 -3.66 -0.60
N LEU A 69 5.15 -4.07 -0.98
CA LEU A 69 4.36 -3.46 -2.05
C LEU A 69 3.42 -2.44 -1.39
N ILE A 70 3.80 -1.15 -1.42
CA ILE A 70 3.14 -0.09 -0.64
C ILE A 70 2.44 0.93 -1.52
N PRO A 71 1.17 1.29 -1.23
CA PRO A 71 0.48 2.34 -1.97
C PRO A 71 1.15 3.70 -1.69
N VAL A 72 1.32 4.52 -2.74
CA VAL A 72 1.93 5.85 -2.64
C VAL A 72 1.03 6.96 -3.15
N TRP A 73 -0.14 6.61 -3.64
CA TRP A 73 -1.17 7.55 -4.10
C TRP A 73 -2.51 6.81 -4.15
N GLY A 74 -3.41 7.27 -4.96
CA GLY A 74 -4.71 6.73 -5.28
C GLY A 74 -5.20 7.35 -6.58
N TRP A 75 -6.45 7.79 -6.59
CA TRP A 75 -7.04 8.45 -7.74
C TRP A 75 -7.51 9.87 -7.37
N GLY A 76 -7.42 10.79 -8.34
CA GLY A 76 -7.92 12.15 -8.17
C GLY A 76 -6.87 13.15 -7.67
N PRO A 77 -7.27 14.42 -7.55
CA PRO A 77 -6.36 15.51 -7.21
C PRO A 77 -6.05 15.60 -5.71
N SER A 78 -6.74 14.84 -4.87
CA SER A 78 -6.53 14.79 -3.43
C SER A 78 -6.86 13.40 -2.90
N LEU A 79 -6.10 12.97 -1.89
CA LEU A 79 -6.38 11.75 -1.14
C LEU A 79 -7.35 12.03 0.00
N GLY A 80 -8.29 11.10 0.21
CA GLY A 80 -9.10 11.05 1.42
C GLY A 80 -8.39 10.31 2.56
N PRO A 81 -9.01 10.27 3.76
CA PRO A 81 -8.52 9.41 4.85
C PRO A 81 -8.43 7.95 4.40
N GLY A 82 -7.52 7.20 5.00
CA GLY A 82 -7.31 5.79 4.67
C GLY A 82 -6.40 5.54 3.47
N HIS A 83 -5.66 6.56 3.02
CA HIS A 83 -4.72 6.44 1.90
C HIS A 83 -3.38 7.07 2.26
N LEU A 84 -2.32 6.39 1.91
CA LEU A 84 -0.96 6.92 2.02
C LEU A 84 -0.64 7.84 0.83
N ASP A 85 -0.13 9.02 1.16
CA ASP A 85 0.63 9.84 0.21
C ASP A 85 2.11 9.38 0.19
N PRO A 86 2.96 9.91 -0.70
CA PRO A 86 4.37 9.53 -0.78
C PRO A 86 5.13 9.67 0.55
N ALA A 87 4.85 10.72 1.32
CA ALA A 87 5.52 10.96 2.59
C ALA A 87 5.02 9.99 3.68
N GLY A 88 3.72 9.71 3.73
CA GLY A 88 3.13 8.71 4.62
C GLY A 88 3.66 7.31 4.34
N ALA A 89 3.74 6.92 3.06
CA ALA A 89 4.32 5.65 2.65
C ALA A 89 5.81 5.53 3.05
N ALA A 90 6.60 6.58 2.86
CA ALA A 90 7.99 6.60 3.30
C ALA A 90 8.13 6.42 4.82
N ARG A 91 7.26 7.04 5.62
CA ARG A 91 7.23 6.83 7.07
C ARG A 91 6.93 5.39 7.46
N VAL A 92 6.02 4.71 6.74
CA VAL A 92 5.75 3.29 6.96
C VAL A 92 7.01 2.46 6.64
N ILE A 93 7.66 2.72 5.50
CA ILE A 93 8.87 2.00 5.11
C ILE A 93 10.01 2.22 6.11
N ASP A 94 10.22 3.45 6.57
CA ASP A 94 11.24 3.73 7.61
C ASP A 94 10.90 3.05 8.95
N LEU A 95 9.60 2.89 9.27
CA LEU A 95 9.13 2.19 10.47
C LEU A 95 9.39 0.69 10.40
N ILE A 96 9.02 0.01 9.30
CA ILE A 96 9.11 -1.46 9.18
C ILE A 96 10.48 -1.92 8.67
N ALA A 97 11.23 -1.05 7.99
CA ALA A 97 12.59 -1.26 7.46
C ALA A 97 12.74 -2.55 6.63
N PRO A 98 11.97 -2.76 5.55
CA PRO A 98 12.16 -3.89 4.67
C PRO A 98 13.44 -3.73 3.86
N ARG A 99 13.95 -4.81 3.24
CA ARG A 99 15.09 -4.72 2.33
C ARG A 99 14.72 -3.97 1.05
N ILE A 100 13.55 -4.27 0.48
CA ILE A 100 13.04 -3.67 -0.77
C ILE A 100 11.66 -3.04 -0.52
N ALA A 101 11.40 -1.88 -1.14
CA ALA A 101 10.09 -1.28 -1.22
C ALA A 101 9.72 -0.96 -2.67
N VAL A 102 8.53 -1.38 -3.08
CA VAL A 102 7.99 -1.15 -4.42
C VAL A 102 6.74 -0.29 -4.29
N PRO A 103 6.74 0.95 -4.80
CA PRO A 103 5.55 1.78 -4.79
C PRO A 103 4.50 1.26 -5.76
N ILE A 104 3.28 1.11 -5.27
CA ILE A 104 2.10 0.68 -6.03
C ILE A 104 0.97 1.71 -5.94
N HIS A 105 -0.16 1.44 -6.56
CA HIS A 105 -1.39 2.25 -6.50
C HIS A 105 -1.21 3.70 -6.99
N TRP A 106 -0.47 3.89 -8.08
CA TRP A 106 -0.24 5.17 -8.73
C TRP A 106 -0.41 5.05 -10.25
N GLY A 107 -0.57 6.17 -10.94
CA GLY A 107 -0.50 6.23 -12.41
C GLY A 107 -1.73 5.68 -13.16
N THR A 108 -2.81 5.30 -12.48
CA THR A 108 -3.92 4.56 -13.13
C THR A 108 -5.11 5.44 -13.48
N PHE A 109 -5.63 6.20 -12.53
CA PHE A 109 -6.88 6.95 -12.69
C PHE A 109 -6.73 8.43 -12.40
N LEU A 110 -7.24 9.24 -13.30
CA LEU A 110 -7.46 10.66 -13.08
C LEU A 110 -8.84 11.04 -13.64
N PRO A 111 -9.67 11.83 -12.93
CA PRO A 111 -10.98 12.24 -13.44
C PRO A 111 -10.89 12.94 -14.78
N LEU A 112 -11.83 12.64 -15.67
CA LEU A 112 -11.91 13.24 -16.99
C LEU A 112 -11.91 14.76 -16.91
N GLY A 113 -11.08 15.40 -17.74
CA GLY A 113 -10.93 16.86 -17.78
C GLY A 113 -9.86 17.43 -16.86
N LEU A 114 -9.30 16.66 -15.92
CA LEU A 114 -8.25 17.11 -15.01
C LEU A 114 -6.82 16.77 -15.49
N GLY A 115 -6.66 15.95 -16.53
CA GLY A 115 -5.40 15.40 -16.99
C GLY A 115 -4.28 16.43 -17.15
N ARG A 116 -4.53 17.52 -17.91
CA ARG A 116 -3.50 18.54 -18.17
C ARG A 116 -3.05 19.30 -16.93
N ARG A 117 -3.91 19.43 -15.92
CA ARG A 117 -3.64 20.21 -14.71
C ARG A 117 -2.98 19.38 -13.62
N HIS A 118 -3.21 18.07 -13.62
CA HIS A 118 -2.80 17.16 -12.58
C HIS A 118 -2.00 15.95 -13.12
N GLU A 119 -1.43 16.07 -14.31
CA GLU A 119 -0.65 15.00 -14.96
C GLU A 119 0.47 14.47 -14.06
N ARG A 120 1.07 15.35 -13.27
CA ARG A 120 2.11 14.99 -12.29
C ARG A 120 1.67 13.91 -11.30
N LEU A 121 0.40 13.86 -10.92
CA LEU A 121 -0.12 12.85 -10.00
C LEU A 121 -0.12 11.43 -10.60
N LEU A 122 0.08 11.32 -11.90
CA LEU A 122 0.24 10.03 -12.59
C LEU A 122 1.69 9.54 -12.62
N THR A 123 2.67 10.40 -12.35
CA THR A 123 4.09 10.10 -12.56
C THR A 123 4.97 10.40 -11.35
N ASP A 124 4.66 11.44 -10.59
CA ASP A 124 5.53 11.95 -9.54
C ASP A 124 5.45 11.17 -8.21
N PRO A 125 4.29 10.60 -7.78
CA PRO A 125 4.17 9.97 -6.47
C PRO A 125 5.22 8.90 -6.15
N PRO A 126 5.57 7.96 -7.05
CA PRO A 126 6.61 6.97 -6.76
C PRO A 126 8.01 7.58 -6.65
N LEU A 127 8.28 8.68 -7.35
CA LEU A 127 9.56 9.38 -7.30
C LEU A 127 9.67 10.22 -6.01
N GLU A 128 8.59 10.86 -5.61
CA GLU A 128 8.51 11.59 -4.33
C GLU A 128 8.66 10.61 -3.16
N PHE A 129 8.03 9.45 -3.22
CA PHE A 129 8.20 8.38 -2.25
C PHE A 129 9.66 7.93 -2.14
N ALA A 130 10.29 7.62 -3.28
CA ALA A 130 11.70 7.19 -3.31
C ALA A 130 12.64 8.26 -2.73
N ALA A 131 12.34 9.53 -2.95
CA ALA A 131 13.12 10.64 -2.40
C ALA A 131 12.87 10.87 -0.89
N ALA A 132 11.73 10.43 -0.37
CA ALA A 132 11.32 10.63 1.03
C ALA A 132 11.79 9.51 1.97
N VAL A 133 12.06 8.30 1.46
CA VAL A 133 12.60 7.19 2.27
C VAL A 133 14.00 7.56 2.76
N THR A 134 14.21 7.48 4.08
CA THR A 134 15.47 7.87 4.72
C THR A 134 16.30 6.70 5.21
N GLY A 135 15.70 5.51 5.35
CA GLY A 135 16.34 4.28 5.81
C GLY A 135 17.26 3.63 4.76
N ALA A 136 17.72 2.43 5.08
CA ALA A 136 18.59 1.62 4.19
C ALA A 136 17.79 0.79 3.17
N THR A 137 16.47 0.97 3.11
CA THR A 137 15.59 0.25 2.19
C THR A 137 15.87 0.63 0.74
N GLU A 138 16.03 -0.35 -0.13
CA GLU A 138 16.10 -0.13 -1.56
C GLU A 138 14.71 0.15 -2.13
N VAL A 139 14.51 1.31 -2.74
CA VAL A 139 13.26 1.65 -3.40
C VAL A 139 13.35 1.35 -4.89
N THR A 140 12.52 0.41 -5.36
CA THR A 140 12.49 0.01 -6.76
C THR A 140 11.18 0.46 -7.41
N VAL A 141 11.24 1.50 -8.25
CA VAL A 141 10.10 1.97 -9.04
C VAL A 141 9.98 1.16 -10.32
N VAL A 142 8.89 0.38 -10.45
CA VAL A 142 8.67 -0.52 -11.57
C VAL A 142 7.54 0.00 -12.45
N SER A 143 7.79 0.10 -13.74
CA SER A 143 6.75 0.39 -14.72
C SER A 143 5.79 -0.81 -14.86
N PRO A 144 4.52 -0.59 -15.23
CA PRO A 144 3.59 -1.69 -15.52
C PRO A 144 4.18 -2.72 -16.49
N GLY A 145 4.17 -4.00 -16.10
CA GLY A 145 4.79 -5.10 -16.85
C GLY A 145 6.27 -5.34 -16.56
N GLY A 146 6.90 -4.52 -15.72
CA GLY A 146 8.25 -4.76 -15.22
C GLY A 146 8.30 -5.86 -14.15
N VAL A 147 9.52 -6.31 -13.81
CA VAL A 147 9.78 -7.38 -12.83
C VAL A 147 10.77 -6.87 -11.80
N VAL A 148 10.59 -7.29 -10.56
CA VAL A 148 11.55 -7.13 -9.45
C VAL A 148 12.09 -8.52 -9.10
N GLU A 149 13.39 -8.68 -9.03
CA GLU A 149 14.03 -9.87 -8.50
C GLU A 149 14.22 -9.68 -6.99
N LEU A 150 13.78 -10.66 -6.20
CA LEU A 150 13.82 -10.64 -4.73
C LEU A 150 14.99 -11.44 -4.18
#